data_e50ac678be41a668c047879a5d018800
#
_entry.id   e50ac678be41a668c047879a5d018800
#
_cell.length_a   1.000
_cell.length_b   1.000
_cell.length_c   1.000
_cell.angle_alpha   90.00
_cell.angle_beta   90.00
_cell.angle_gamma   90.00
#
_symmetry.space_group_name_H-M   'P 1'
#
loop_
_entity.id
_entity.type
_entity.pdbx_description
1 polymer ?
#
loop_
_entity_poly.entity_id
_entity_poly.type
_entity_poly.pdbx_seq_one_letter_code
_entity_poly.pdbx_strand_id
1 'polypeptide(L)'
;VLKGKLEEEDPFTLHHPDKAYLEKGGFVFFALYDKKVVGCVALKRLDEETFEFAKLFIDPATRKLGIATKLIERCITRCKENEAKQLWLQTTMSMPQAHKLYYKLGFGDREAPKQMEVLKRTEKIMCMDL
;
A
#
# COMPACT_ATOMS: atom_id res chain seq x y z
N VAL A 1 12.52 -17.36 -8.22
CA VAL A 1 13.64 -16.45 -8.05
C VAL A 1 13.59 -15.36 -9.11
N LEU A 2 13.76 -14.12 -8.68
CA LEU A 2 13.82 -12.98 -9.59
C LEU A 2 15.15 -13.02 -10.34
N LYS A 3 15.09 -12.95 -11.66
CA LYS A 3 16.29 -12.92 -12.49
C LYS A 3 16.74 -11.50 -12.78
N GLY A 4 15.89 -10.52 -12.61
CA GLY A 4 16.20 -9.12 -12.77
C GLY A 4 16.21 -8.40 -11.44
N LYS A 5 16.52 -7.13 -11.46
CA LYS A 5 16.50 -6.28 -10.28
C LYS A 5 15.12 -5.68 -10.10
N LEU A 6 14.55 -5.82 -8.91
CA LEU A 6 13.32 -5.14 -8.57
C LEU A 6 13.65 -3.68 -8.23
N GLU A 7 12.95 -2.76 -8.89
CA GLU A 7 13.15 -1.32 -8.70
C GLU A 7 11.85 -0.67 -8.24
N GLU A 8 11.98 0.39 -7.45
CA GLU A 8 10.86 1.24 -7.06
C GLU A 8 11.06 2.61 -7.68
N GLU A 9 10.00 3.15 -8.25
CA GLU A 9 10.04 4.47 -8.88
C GLU A 9 9.32 5.51 -8.02
N ASP A 10 9.86 6.72 -8.02
CA ASP A 10 9.17 7.85 -7.43
C ASP A 10 7.94 8.16 -8.28
N PRO A 11 6.76 8.35 -7.69
CA PRO A 11 5.52 8.59 -8.45
C PRO A 11 5.60 9.80 -9.38
N PHE A 12 6.47 10.76 -9.09
CA PHE A 12 6.62 11.94 -9.93
C PHE A 12 7.33 11.67 -11.26
N THR A 13 8.00 10.54 -11.39
CA THR A 13 8.70 10.18 -12.62
C THR A 13 7.84 9.36 -13.57
N LEU A 14 6.64 8.99 -13.15
CA LEU A 14 5.75 8.12 -13.92
C LEU A 14 4.56 8.87 -14.48
N HIS A 15 4.06 8.40 -15.62
CA HIS A 15 2.86 8.96 -16.23
C HIS A 15 1.62 8.61 -15.40
N HIS A 16 0.73 9.58 -15.27
CA HIS A 16 -0.57 9.41 -14.66
C HIS A 16 -0.59 8.96 -13.20
N PRO A 17 0.27 9.54 -12.32
CA PRO A 17 0.07 9.35 -10.90
C PRO A 17 -1.30 9.91 -10.52
N ASP A 18 -1.92 9.34 -9.51
CA ASP A 18 -3.19 9.84 -9.03
C ASP A 18 -2.95 11.19 -8.33
N LYS A 19 -3.33 12.27 -9.01
CA LYS A 19 -3.10 13.63 -8.48
C LYS A 19 -3.78 13.87 -7.14
N ALA A 20 -4.94 13.24 -6.91
CA ALA A 20 -5.65 13.41 -5.66
C ALA A 20 -4.82 12.92 -4.46
N TYR A 21 -4.08 11.84 -4.63
CA TYR A 21 -3.18 11.37 -3.57
C TYR A 21 -2.02 12.33 -3.36
N LEU A 22 -1.37 12.75 -4.45
CA LEU A 22 -0.19 13.60 -4.37
C LEU A 22 -0.51 14.99 -3.81
N GLU A 23 -1.61 15.58 -4.25
CA GLU A 23 -2.02 16.92 -3.81
C GLU A 23 -2.38 16.95 -2.32
N LYS A 24 -2.84 15.84 -1.78
CA LYS A 24 -3.22 15.74 -0.36
C LYS A 24 -2.09 15.20 0.52
N GLY A 25 -0.86 15.17 0.00
CA GLY A 25 0.29 14.69 0.75
C GLY A 25 0.45 13.18 0.75
N GLY A 26 -0.22 12.49 -0.17
CA GLY A 26 -0.08 11.06 -0.36
C GLY A 26 1.02 10.69 -1.34
N PHE A 27 1.17 9.41 -1.59
CA PHE A 27 2.21 8.89 -2.49
C PHE A 27 1.67 7.73 -3.29
N VAL A 28 2.28 7.49 -4.45
CA VAL A 28 2.00 6.30 -5.25
C VAL A 28 3.35 5.64 -5.55
N PHE A 29 3.47 4.34 -5.29
CA PHE A 29 4.68 3.60 -5.55
C PHE A 29 4.42 2.52 -6.60
N PHE A 30 5.41 2.33 -7.46
CA PHE A 30 5.37 1.32 -8.51
C PHE A 30 6.55 0.39 -8.33
N ALA A 31 6.33 -0.89 -8.53
CA ALA A 31 7.39 -1.88 -8.56
C ALA A 31 7.72 -2.19 -10.02
N LEU A 32 9.00 -2.11 -10.37
CA LEU A 32 9.46 -2.45 -11.71
C LEU A 32 10.34 -3.69 -11.66
N TYR A 33 10.18 -4.52 -12.67
CA TYR A 33 11.04 -5.67 -12.90
C TYR A 33 11.39 -5.67 -14.39
N ASP A 34 12.68 -5.60 -14.71
CA ASP A 34 13.18 -5.45 -16.07
C ASP A 34 12.47 -4.31 -16.83
N LYS A 35 12.36 -3.15 -16.17
CA LYS A 35 11.77 -1.92 -16.71
C LYS A 35 10.27 -2.00 -16.97
N LYS A 36 9.60 -3.05 -16.51
CA LYS A 36 8.15 -3.18 -16.63
C LYS A 36 7.49 -2.98 -15.27
N VAL A 37 6.38 -2.27 -15.25
CA VAL A 37 5.60 -2.11 -14.03
C VAL A 37 4.92 -3.45 -13.73
N VAL A 38 5.24 -4.03 -12.58
CA VAL A 38 4.68 -5.32 -12.13
C VAL A 38 3.81 -5.18 -10.88
N GLY A 39 3.74 -4.00 -10.31
CA GLY A 39 2.86 -3.75 -9.19
C GLY A 39 2.80 -2.28 -8.83
N CYS A 40 1.79 -1.91 -8.08
CA CYS A 40 1.68 -0.55 -7.57
C CYS A 40 0.87 -0.54 -6.28
N VAL A 41 1.01 0.55 -5.53
CA VAL A 41 0.23 0.81 -4.33
C VAL A 41 0.12 2.31 -4.14
N ALA A 42 -1.02 2.77 -3.66
CA ALA A 42 -1.22 4.17 -3.30
C ALA A 42 -1.19 4.31 -1.78
N LEU A 43 -0.59 5.38 -1.30
CA LEU A 43 -0.51 5.72 0.11
C LEU A 43 -1.25 7.05 0.29
N LYS A 44 -2.45 6.97 0.87
CA LYS A 44 -3.33 8.12 1.05
C LYS A 44 -3.11 8.70 2.44
N ARG A 45 -2.92 10.01 2.52
CA ARG A 45 -2.81 10.69 3.80
C ARG A 45 -4.21 10.97 4.34
N LEU A 46 -4.50 10.50 5.54
CA LEU A 46 -5.77 10.76 6.21
C LEU A 46 -5.70 12.00 7.10
N ASP A 47 -4.60 12.15 7.82
CA ASP A 47 -4.28 13.34 8.58
C ASP A 47 -2.76 13.37 8.82
N GLU A 48 -2.28 14.26 9.70
CA GLU A 48 -0.84 14.43 9.91
C GLU A 48 -0.15 13.17 10.45
N GLU A 49 -0.87 12.31 11.13
CA GLU A 49 -0.29 11.14 11.79
C GLU A 49 -0.78 9.81 11.22
N THR A 50 -1.65 9.83 10.22
CA THR A 50 -2.37 8.63 9.77
C THR A 50 -2.39 8.53 8.27
N PHE A 51 -1.99 7.36 7.75
CA PHE A 51 -2.07 7.03 6.33
C PHE A 51 -2.89 5.77 6.14
N GLU A 52 -3.39 5.61 4.92
CA GLU A 52 -4.08 4.40 4.48
C GLU A 52 -3.46 3.96 3.16
N PHE A 53 -3.04 2.69 3.04
CA PHE A 53 -2.66 2.22 1.72
C PHE A 53 -3.87 1.64 1.00
N ALA A 54 -3.88 1.83 -0.33
CA ALA A 54 -5.01 1.48 -1.17
C ALA A 54 -4.52 1.08 -2.55
N LYS A 55 -5.42 0.49 -3.33
CA LYS A 55 -5.13 0.18 -4.74
C LYS A 55 -3.87 -0.66 -4.94
N LEU A 56 -3.61 -1.58 -4.02
CA LEU A 56 -2.50 -2.52 -4.18
C LEU A 56 -2.80 -3.45 -5.35
N PHE A 57 -1.92 -3.44 -6.33
CA PHE A 57 -2.04 -4.29 -7.50
C PHE A 57 -0.72 -4.98 -7.78
N ILE A 58 -0.77 -6.27 -8.06
CA ILE A 58 0.38 -7.07 -8.42
C ILE A 58 0.06 -7.81 -9.71
N ASP A 59 0.95 -7.73 -10.69
CA ASP A 59 0.82 -8.48 -11.93
C ASP A 59 0.71 -9.98 -11.58
N PRO A 60 -0.35 -10.68 -12.02
CA PRO A 60 -0.51 -12.10 -11.73
C PRO A 60 0.69 -12.97 -12.12
N ALA A 61 1.40 -12.60 -13.17
CA ALA A 61 2.58 -13.34 -13.63
C ALA A 61 3.75 -13.25 -12.66
N THR A 62 3.75 -12.24 -11.77
CA THR A 62 4.84 -12.01 -10.81
C THR A 62 4.42 -12.28 -9.38
N ARG A 63 3.25 -12.86 -9.15
CA ARG A 63 2.83 -13.26 -7.81
C ARG A 63 3.82 -14.27 -7.23
N LYS A 64 3.93 -14.31 -5.90
CA LYS A 64 4.87 -15.17 -5.16
C LYS A 64 6.33 -14.73 -5.24
N LEU A 65 6.62 -13.57 -5.84
CA LEU A 65 7.98 -13.03 -5.88
C LEU A 65 8.23 -12.00 -4.77
N GLY A 66 7.29 -11.84 -3.85
CA GLY A 66 7.46 -10.93 -2.72
C GLY A 66 7.24 -9.46 -3.06
N ILE A 67 6.65 -9.15 -4.21
CA ILE A 67 6.44 -7.77 -4.65
C ILE A 67 5.45 -7.03 -3.74
N ALA A 68 4.36 -7.68 -3.35
CA ALA A 68 3.38 -7.08 -2.44
C ALA A 68 4.04 -6.70 -1.11
N THR A 69 4.84 -7.62 -0.55
CA THR A 69 5.56 -7.37 0.69
C THR A 69 6.48 -6.15 0.55
N LYS A 70 7.23 -6.07 -0.55
CA LYS A 70 8.15 -4.94 -0.77
C LYS A 70 7.41 -3.62 -0.91
N LEU A 71 6.28 -3.60 -1.61
CA LEU A 71 5.48 -2.38 -1.77
C LEU A 71 4.90 -1.92 -0.42
N ILE A 72 4.39 -2.85 0.38
CA ILE A 72 3.84 -2.51 1.69
C ILE A 72 4.95 -2.05 2.63
N GLU A 73 6.10 -2.70 2.62
CA GLU A 73 7.25 -2.28 3.41
C GLU A 73 7.71 -0.87 3.01
N ARG A 74 7.64 -0.55 1.72
CA ARG A 74 7.95 0.80 1.25
C ARG A 74 6.96 1.83 1.80
N CYS A 75 5.66 1.48 1.85
CA CYS A 75 4.66 2.33 2.46
C CYS A 75 4.94 2.55 3.95
N ILE A 76 5.31 1.50 4.66
CA ILE A 76 5.65 1.59 6.09
C ILE A 76 6.83 2.53 6.29
N THR A 77 7.88 2.36 5.48
CA THR A 77 9.07 3.21 5.55
C THR A 77 8.71 4.67 5.30
N ARG A 78 7.90 4.94 4.27
CA ARG A 78 7.49 6.31 3.97
C ARG A 78 6.66 6.92 5.08
N CYS A 79 5.77 6.13 5.70
CA CYS A 79 5.00 6.59 6.85
C CYS A 79 5.92 7.01 7.99
N LYS A 80 6.92 6.19 8.30
CA LYS A 80 7.88 6.50 9.36
C LYS A 80 8.72 7.74 9.03
N GLU A 81 9.10 7.91 7.79
CA GLU A 81 9.82 9.10 7.33
C GLU A 81 8.98 10.37 7.51
N ASN A 82 7.67 10.26 7.46
CA ASN A 82 6.74 11.36 7.65
C ASN A 82 6.21 11.45 9.07
N GLU A 83 6.82 10.73 9.99
CA GLU A 83 6.46 10.73 11.42
C GLU A 83 5.01 10.32 11.68
N ALA A 84 4.45 9.50 10.79
CA ALA A 84 3.11 8.96 10.97
C ALA A 84 3.09 7.94 12.09
N LYS A 85 1.95 7.83 12.77
CA LYS A 85 1.77 6.90 13.88
C LYS A 85 0.97 5.67 13.53
N GLN A 86 0.20 5.71 12.46
CA GLN A 86 -0.65 4.60 12.06
C GLN A 86 -0.73 4.46 10.55
N LEU A 87 -0.74 3.22 10.10
CA LEU A 87 -1.01 2.86 8.71
C LEU A 87 -2.22 1.94 8.67
N TRP A 88 -3.22 2.34 7.91
CA TRP A 88 -4.50 1.65 7.81
C TRP A 88 -4.70 1.02 6.44
N LEU A 89 -5.59 0.06 6.36
CA LEU A 89 -6.09 -0.49 5.10
C LEU A 89 -7.54 -0.91 5.27
N GLN A 90 -8.25 -0.98 4.16
CA GLN A 90 -9.58 -1.60 4.12
C GLN A 90 -9.61 -2.60 2.97
N THR A 91 -10.28 -3.72 3.17
CA THR A 91 -10.24 -4.84 2.24
C THR A 91 -11.53 -5.65 2.29
N THR A 92 -11.67 -6.60 1.37
CA THR A 92 -12.79 -7.52 1.34
C THR A 92 -12.38 -8.88 1.88
N MET A 93 -13.35 -9.71 2.25
CA MET A 93 -13.09 -11.06 2.76
C MET A 93 -12.74 -12.06 1.66
N SER A 94 -12.85 -11.65 0.40
CA SER A 94 -12.56 -12.53 -0.74
C SER A 94 -11.07 -12.74 -1.01
N MET A 95 -10.19 -12.12 -0.21
CA MET A 95 -8.74 -12.19 -0.42
C MET A 95 -8.00 -12.70 0.82
N PRO A 96 -8.22 -13.98 1.20
CA PRO A 96 -7.65 -14.50 2.46
C PRO A 96 -6.11 -14.53 2.47
N GLN A 97 -5.47 -14.69 1.32
CA GLN A 97 -4.01 -14.71 1.26
C GLN A 97 -3.42 -13.33 1.53
N ALA A 98 -4.09 -12.29 1.07
CA ALA A 98 -3.69 -10.92 1.37
C ALA A 98 -3.81 -10.66 2.88
N HIS A 99 -4.89 -11.12 3.50
CA HIS A 99 -5.08 -10.96 4.95
C HIS A 99 -3.97 -11.65 5.75
N LYS A 100 -3.56 -12.85 5.34
CA LYS A 100 -2.43 -13.54 5.99
C LYS A 100 -1.16 -12.70 5.93
N LEU A 101 -0.89 -12.10 4.77
CA LEU A 101 0.27 -11.23 4.61
C LEU A 101 0.18 -10.02 5.53
N TYR A 102 -0.99 -9.38 5.59
CA TYR A 102 -1.18 -8.20 6.45
C TYR A 102 -0.96 -8.54 7.92
N TYR A 103 -1.53 -9.65 8.41
CA TYR A 103 -1.28 -10.09 9.79
C TYR A 103 0.20 -10.36 10.04
N LYS A 104 0.85 -11.02 9.09
CA LYS A 104 2.28 -11.33 9.20
C LYS A 104 3.13 -10.08 9.30
N LEU A 105 2.75 -9.02 8.60
CA LEU A 105 3.48 -7.75 8.61
C LEU A 105 3.18 -6.91 9.85
N GLY A 106 2.18 -7.26 10.64
CA GLY A 106 1.88 -6.58 11.89
C GLY A 106 0.57 -5.80 11.92
N PHE A 107 -0.25 -5.92 10.87
CA PHE A 107 -1.58 -5.31 10.88
C PHE A 107 -2.52 -6.14 11.75
N GLY A 108 -3.43 -5.47 12.43
CA GLY A 108 -4.47 -6.12 13.22
C GLY A 108 -5.84 -5.52 12.90
N ASP A 109 -6.89 -6.28 13.14
CA ASP A 109 -8.26 -5.81 12.93
C ASP A 109 -8.56 -4.65 13.86
N ARG A 110 -9.20 -3.61 13.34
CA ARG A 110 -9.55 -2.42 14.12
C ARG A 110 -10.72 -1.71 13.47
N GLU A 111 -11.53 -1.01 14.25
CA GLU A 111 -12.61 -0.20 13.73
C GLU A 111 -12.05 1.01 12.97
N ALA A 112 -12.77 1.43 11.92
CA ALA A 112 -12.33 2.54 11.09
C ALA A 112 -12.18 3.82 11.90
N PRO A 113 -11.09 4.58 11.68
CA PRO A 113 -10.95 5.88 12.32
C PRO A 113 -11.89 6.89 11.63
N LYS A 114 -12.18 7.98 12.33
CA LYS A 114 -13.11 8.99 11.81
C LYS A 114 -12.68 9.59 10.48
N GLN A 115 -11.38 9.70 10.25
CA GLN A 115 -10.83 10.31 9.05
C GLN A 115 -10.82 9.40 7.83
N MET A 116 -11.20 8.12 8.00
CA MET A 116 -11.23 7.18 6.88
C MET A 116 -12.59 7.20 6.18
N GLU A 117 -12.57 7.34 4.87
CA GLU A 117 -13.76 7.13 4.05
C GLU A 117 -13.90 5.63 3.77
N VAL A 118 -14.85 4.98 4.45
CA VAL A 118 -15.07 3.54 4.29
C VAL A 118 -15.90 3.28 3.03
N LEU A 119 -15.37 2.43 2.14
CA LEU A 119 -16.03 2.09 0.89
C LEU A 119 -17.16 1.09 1.12
N LYS A 120 -18.19 1.12 0.26
CA LYS A 120 -19.37 0.26 0.41
C LYS A 120 -19.04 -1.23 0.44
N ARG A 121 -18.02 -1.66 -0.29
CA ARG A 121 -17.63 -3.07 -0.37
C ARG A 121 -16.63 -3.50 0.71
N THR A 122 -16.25 -2.59 1.59
CA THR A 122 -15.29 -2.90 2.65
C THR A 122 -15.92 -3.87 3.65
N GLU A 123 -15.22 -4.95 3.94
CA GLU A 123 -15.66 -5.95 4.89
C GLU A 123 -14.70 -6.10 6.06
N LYS A 124 -13.47 -5.63 5.92
CA LYS A 124 -12.45 -5.72 6.97
C LYS A 124 -11.58 -4.47 6.95
N ILE A 125 -11.28 -3.97 8.13
CA ILE A 125 -10.40 -2.81 8.32
C ILE A 125 -9.28 -3.23 9.25
N MET A 126 -8.06 -2.89 8.90
CA MET A 126 -6.87 -3.26 9.66
C MET A 126 -5.96 -2.05 9.85
N CYS A 127 -5.17 -2.09 10.91
CA CYS A 127 -4.26 -1.02 11.26
C CYS A 127 -2.95 -1.57 11.79
N MET A 128 -1.88 -0.85 11.50
CA MET A 128 -0.57 -1.07 12.10
C MET A 128 -0.16 0.19 12.84
N ASP A 129 0.20 0.06 14.10
CA ASP A 129 0.83 1.16 14.85
C ASP A 129 2.31 1.20 14.51
N LEU A 130 2.80 2.38 14.22
CA LEU A 130 4.19 2.58 13.75
C LEU A 130 5.12 3.03 14.85
#